data_14372b8bf82e389c4ea20dcef82eaaec
#
_entry.id   14372b8bf82e389c4ea20dcef82eaaec
#
_cell.length_a   1.000
_cell.length_b   1.000
_cell.length_c   1.000
_cell.angle_alpha   90.00
_cell.angle_beta   90.00
_cell.angle_gamma   90.00
#
_symmetry.space_group_name_H-M   'P 1'
#
loop_
_entity.id
_entity.type
_entity.pdbx_description
1 polymer ?
#
loop_
_entity_poly.entity_id
_entity_poly.type
_entity_poly.pdbx_seq_one_letter_code
_entity_poly.pdbx_strand_id
1 'polypeptide(L)'
;MNLHYFYHSGLLGAACLLSPVYGGLMSDSFDVQTYRDFAENRGIFGINAKDVAIYDKEGNYVGSIPKMMNFDGLADAHAGEAALVGGPGFIATVSHDYNNQTITFTKRFGATEGTPFYDAYRSVVIKNAWGDQTNYTYDYRVQRLSKIVTEAEYAPYLTDPEYLDNMKGRLVMRAGSGVQAVATGNGKQEKIDASYGYLTGGTLVFEGQASAPGTGEPDPENAKTYPAYRFWYNFKKPSESNPLPSGGLSGDSGSPCYVYNENSGKWEWVGAAQSASGSGYGQFTQMRSGNQWASDYVDSFNRTVSVSEGGGDLLWNVTDGDGNGTFVQGDISTDYTGLASGLRGDTSTQGTRASDTQIGVCSNLIFDGSGGTIVLQGSVDTGAGSLTFNRDYVLSDGGDSSRRLNTAGFVVNKGAPVTTLLTGASGDEWRKIGEGDLIVSGHGNNAADINVGGGGNLILDRDGYAARNVKLNGGGVMVRLAGENQVSGEFIFGHRGGVVDMYGHNLTLNAITHLDSGACFGNFRANTAVTFTFTGHGAQDYLGGFMDGGALKDGQLHVVYAPGTGEGSVWNLSGHIFNTGTWTVQGGEVKVAGVHAL
;
A
#
# COMPACT_ATOMS: atom_id res chain seq x y z
N MET A 1 21.36 39.46 -60.33
CA MET A 1 22.19 38.25 -60.30
C MET A 1 22.48 37.94 -58.84
N ASN A 2 21.55 37.28 -58.16
CA ASN A 2 21.66 36.95 -56.76
C ASN A 2 21.62 35.44 -56.60
N LEU A 3 22.73 34.85 -56.14
CA LEU A 3 22.88 33.45 -55.81
C LEU A 3 22.32 33.23 -54.39
N HIS A 4 21.32 32.39 -54.29
CA HIS A 4 20.87 31.87 -53.03
C HIS A 4 21.59 30.55 -52.73
N TYR A 5 22.33 30.53 -51.63
CA TYR A 5 22.87 29.31 -51.04
C TYR A 5 21.78 28.63 -50.21
N PHE A 6 21.37 27.44 -50.60
CA PHE A 6 20.60 26.52 -49.79
C PHE A 6 21.55 25.73 -48.89
N TYR A 7 21.44 25.93 -47.57
CA TYR A 7 22.02 25.03 -46.59
C TYR A 7 21.07 23.83 -46.41
N HIS A 8 21.52 22.66 -46.81
CA HIS A 8 20.92 21.41 -46.42
C HIS A 8 21.42 21.05 -45.01
N SER A 9 20.61 21.29 -44.00
CA SER A 9 20.77 20.71 -42.69
C SER A 9 20.25 19.26 -42.73
N GLY A 10 21.20 18.31 -42.80
CA GLY A 10 20.90 16.91 -42.66
C GLY A 10 20.41 16.63 -41.25
N LEU A 11 19.13 16.34 -41.10
CA LEU A 11 18.61 15.67 -39.92
C LEU A 11 19.21 14.26 -39.88
N LEU A 12 20.22 14.04 -39.04
CA LEU A 12 20.53 12.72 -38.53
C LEU A 12 19.39 12.34 -37.59
N GLY A 13 18.40 11.66 -38.11
CA GLY A 13 17.42 10.94 -37.32
C GLY A 13 18.16 9.84 -36.58
N ALA A 14 18.45 10.07 -35.29
CA ALA A 14 18.76 8.99 -34.40
C ALA A 14 17.52 8.09 -34.38
N ALA A 15 17.53 7.03 -35.18
CA ALA A 15 16.64 5.92 -34.98
C ALA A 15 16.96 5.36 -33.60
N CYS A 16 16.20 5.78 -32.57
CA CYS A 16 16.05 5.00 -31.38
C CYS A 16 15.52 3.65 -31.85
N LEU A 17 16.42 2.70 -32.01
CA LEU A 17 16.07 1.30 -32.05
C LEU A 17 15.33 1.05 -30.75
N LEU A 18 13.99 1.01 -30.82
CA LEU A 18 13.13 0.47 -29.79
C LEU A 18 13.58 -0.99 -29.65
N SER A 19 14.59 -1.20 -28.83
CA SER A 19 14.90 -2.53 -28.34
C SER A 19 13.61 -3.05 -27.68
N PRO A 20 13.16 -4.23 -27.99
CA PRO A 20 11.97 -4.78 -27.37
C PRO A 20 12.15 -4.72 -25.86
N VAL A 21 11.17 -4.12 -25.20
CA VAL A 21 11.13 -3.87 -23.76
C VAL A 21 10.86 -5.20 -23.09
N TYR A 22 11.74 -5.68 -22.22
CA TYR A 22 11.66 -6.97 -21.55
C TYR A 22 11.76 -6.79 -20.03
N GLY A 23 10.88 -7.42 -19.24
CA GLY A 23 10.88 -7.44 -17.78
C GLY A 23 11.38 -8.78 -17.22
N GLY A 24 11.22 -9.12 -15.97
CA GLY A 24 11.62 -10.32 -15.27
C GLY A 24 12.31 -11.47 -16.03
N LEU A 25 13.65 -11.57 -15.93
CA LEU A 25 14.37 -12.72 -16.48
C LEU A 25 14.32 -13.88 -15.48
N MET A 26 13.88 -15.03 -15.94
CA MET A 26 13.66 -16.26 -15.17
C MET A 26 14.59 -17.37 -15.67
N SER A 27 14.90 -18.33 -14.80
CA SER A 27 15.66 -19.53 -15.18
C SER A 27 14.73 -20.57 -15.83
N ASP A 28 15.21 -21.26 -16.87
CA ASP A 28 14.56 -22.41 -17.48
C ASP A 28 14.50 -23.66 -16.57
N SER A 29 15.12 -23.59 -15.40
CA SER A 29 15.06 -24.67 -14.40
C SER A 29 13.73 -24.74 -13.65
N PHE A 30 12.89 -23.71 -13.74
CA PHE A 30 11.62 -23.63 -13.02
C PHE A 30 10.47 -23.26 -13.97
N ASP A 31 9.26 -23.62 -13.54
CA ASP A 31 8.07 -23.12 -14.20
C ASP A 31 7.91 -21.59 -13.97
N VAL A 32 7.40 -20.90 -14.96
CA VAL A 32 7.12 -19.45 -14.87
C VAL A 32 6.18 -19.13 -13.71
N GLN A 33 5.23 -20.03 -13.44
CA GLN A 33 4.29 -19.87 -12.35
C GLN A 33 4.98 -19.81 -10.99
N THR A 34 6.10 -20.50 -10.79
CA THR A 34 6.91 -20.41 -9.55
C THR A 34 7.36 -18.98 -9.27
N TYR A 35 7.81 -18.26 -10.29
CA TYR A 35 8.24 -16.84 -10.16
C TYR A 35 7.07 -15.89 -9.92
N ARG A 36 5.90 -16.20 -10.46
CA ARG A 36 4.66 -15.47 -10.21
C ARG A 36 4.16 -15.69 -8.79
N ASP A 37 4.13 -16.95 -8.35
CA ASP A 37 3.73 -17.31 -6.98
C ASP A 37 4.65 -16.67 -5.94
N PHE A 38 5.96 -16.62 -6.23
CA PHE A 38 6.92 -15.91 -5.38
C PHE A 38 6.57 -14.42 -5.25
N ALA A 39 6.40 -13.71 -6.37
CA ALA A 39 6.13 -12.26 -6.37
C ALA A 39 4.77 -11.89 -5.79
N GLU A 40 3.79 -12.81 -5.89
CA GLU A 40 2.44 -12.61 -5.37
C GLU A 40 2.21 -13.20 -3.97
N ASN A 41 3.26 -13.73 -3.34
CA ASN A 41 3.18 -14.39 -2.03
C ASN A 41 2.14 -15.52 -1.98
N ARG A 42 2.13 -16.38 -2.99
CA ARG A 42 1.20 -17.52 -3.09
C ARG A 42 1.83 -18.85 -2.70
N GLY A 43 1.00 -19.77 -2.27
CA GLY A 43 1.40 -21.13 -1.94
C GLY A 43 2.50 -21.17 -0.89
N ILE A 44 3.61 -21.86 -1.19
CA ILE A 44 4.76 -21.98 -0.30
C ILE A 44 5.47 -20.63 -0.04
N PHE A 45 5.26 -19.64 -0.90
CA PHE A 45 5.82 -18.29 -0.79
C PHE A 45 4.93 -17.33 0.01
N GLY A 46 4.07 -17.82 0.85
CA GLY A 46 3.23 -17.00 1.73
C GLY A 46 4.03 -15.98 2.52
N ILE A 47 3.40 -14.84 2.84
CA ILE A 47 4.04 -13.76 3.61
C ILE A 47 4.64 -14.32 4.90
N ASN A 48 5.91 -13.96 5.18
CA ASN A 48 6.68 -14.44 6.33
C ASN A 48 6.90 -15.96 6.39
N ALA A 49 6.62 -16.72 5.32
CA ALA A 49 7.00 -18.14 5.26
C ALA A 49 8.50 -18.29 5.50
N LYS A 50 8.90 -19.32 6.25
CA LYS A 50 10.30 -19.57 6.64
C LYS A 50 10.79 -20.85 6.01
N ASP A 51 12.11 -20.89 5.74
CA ASP A 51 12.82 -22.06 5.26
C ASP A 51 12.15 -22.69 4.04
N VAL A 52 11.72 -21.84 3.10
CA VAL A 52 10.99 -22.25 1.90
C VAL A 52 11.93 -23.03 0.99
N ALA A 53 11.75 -24.36 0.94
CA ALA A 53 12.53 -25.25 0.08
C ALA A 53 12.17 -25.05 -1.39
N ILE A 54 13.20 -24.88 -2.23
CA ILE A 54 13.06 -24.67 -3.67
C ILE A 54 13.50 -25.93 -4.39
N TYR A 55 12.61 -26.41 -5.28
CA TYR A 55 12.86 -27.55 -6.13
C TYR A 55 12.74 -27.12 -7.59
N ASP A 56 13.61 -27.65 -8.44
CA ASP A 56 13.52 -27.44 -9.89
C ASP A 56 12.33 -28.24 -10.48
N LYS A 57 12.05 -28.02 -11.76
CA LYS A 57 10.95 -28.71 -12.47
C LYS A 57 11.15 -30.24 -12.60
N GLU A 58 12.35 -30.74 -12.40
CA GLU A 58 12.70 -32.14 -12.31
C GLU A 58 12.53 -32.71 -10.89
N GLY A 59 12.21 -31.87 -9.90
CA GLY A 59 12.03 -32.25 -8.50
C GLY A 59 13.30 -32.34 -7.68
N ASN A 60 14.43 -31.83 -8.18
CA ASN A 60 15.68 -31.79 -7.42
C ASN A 60 15.68 -30.59 -6.46
N TYR A 61 16.12 -30.79 -5.25
CA TYR A 61 16.33 -29.70 -4.29
C TYR A 61 17.47 -28.79 -4.75
N VAL A 62 17.21 -27.49 -4.80
CA VAL A 62 18.16 -26.46 -5.23
C VAL A 62 18.73 -25.68 -4.06
N GLY A 63 17.89 -25.36 -3.09
CA GLY A 63 18.25 -24.53 -1.93
C GLY A 63 17.01 -24.09 -1.17
N SER A 64 17.17 -23.19 -0.20
CA SER A 64 16.03 -22.66 0.55
C SER A 64 16.07 -21.13 0.64
N ILE A 65 14.90 -20.55 0.80
CA ILE A 65 14.71 -19.13 1.10
C ILE A 65 14.41 -19.03 2.59
N PRO A 66 15.28 -18.38 3.40
CA PRO A 66 15.15 -18.39 4.86
C PRO A 66 13.87 -17.75 5.36
N LYS A 67 13.43 -16.68 4.70
CA LYS A 67 12.19 -15.96 5.07
C LYS A 67 11.64 -15.23 3.84
N MET A 68 10.33 -15.24 3.65
CA MET A 68 9.67 -14.52 2.56
C MET A 68 9.36 -13.07 2.94
N MET A 69 9.54 -12.18 1.96
CA MET A 69 9.12 -10.79 1.99
C MET A 69 7.62 -10.66 1.70
N ASN A 70 6.98 -9.61 2.23
CA ASN A 70 5.67 -9.16 1.76
C ASN A 70 5.84 -8.17 0.58
N PHE A 71 5.43 -8.57 -0.62
CA PHE A 71 5.54 -7.75 -1.83
C PHE A 71 4.32 -6.84 -2.08
N ASP A 72 3.35 -6.75 -1.16
CA ASP A 72 2.18 -5.88 -1.35
C ASP A 72 2.55 -4.39 -1.50
N GLY A 73 3.71 -3.97 -0.99
CA GLY A 73 4.26 -2.63 -1.17
C GLY A 73 4.84 -2.34 -2.56
N LEU A 74 4.85 -3.31 -3.47
CA LEU A 74 5.20 -3.08 -4.86
C LEU A 74 4.10 -2.27 -5.55
N ALA A 75 4.48 -1.18 -6.20
CA ALA A 75 3.59 -0.28 -6.90
C ALA A 75 3.84 -0.29 -8.40
N ASP A 76 2.77 -0.34 -9.17
CA ASP A 76 2.83 -0.12 -10.63
C ASP A 76 2.91 1.37 -10.91
N ALA A 77 3.98 1.77 -11.52
CA ALA A 77 4.32 3.14 -11.85
C ALA A 77 4.21 3.45 -13.36
N HIS A 78 3.37 2.75 -14.09
CA HIS A 78 3.01 2.88 -15.50
C HIS A 78 4.14 2.59 -16.50
N ALA A 79 5.33 3.12 -16.33
CA ALA A 79 6.48 2.89 -17.23
C ALA A 79 7.60 2.09 -16.50
N GLY A 80 7.38 1.71 -15.27
CA GLY A 80 8.31 0.99 -14.40
C GLY A 80 7.64 0.69 -13.08
N GLU A 81 8.46 0.41 -12.10
CA GLU A 81 8.05 -0.01 -10.78
C GLU A 81 8.41 1.03 -9.72
N ALA A 82 7.69 1.00 -8.62
CA ALA A 82 8.04 1.71 -7.41
C ALA A 82 7.79 0.84 -6.18
N ALA A 83 8.28 1.27 -5.05
CA ALA A 83 8.04 0.58 -3.79
C ALA A 83 7.56 1.57 -2.72
N LEU A 84 6.64 1.13 -1.87
CA LEU A 84 6.24 1.86 -0.67
C LEU A 84 7.36 1.74 0.37
N VAL A 85 8.09 2.83 0.62
CA VAL A 85 9.32 2.81 1.41
C VAL A 85 9.47 4.05 2.28
N GLY A 86 10.00 3.89 3.47
CA GLY A 86 10.34 4.97 4.40
C GLY A 86 9.17 5.54 5.18
N GLY A 87 7.96 5.36 4.67
CA GLY A 87 6.73 5.82 5.32
C GLY A 87 5.50 5.46 4.51
N PRO A 88 4.31 5.48 5.12
CA PRO A 88 3.09 5.00 4.47
C PRO A 88 2.59 5.90 3.34
N GLY A 89 3.15 7.10 3.19
CA GLY A 89 2.81 8.07 2.14
C GLY A 89 3.97 8.35 1.19
N PHE A 90 4.97 7.45 1.08
CA PHE A 90 6.14 7.67 0.24
C PHE A 90 6.48 6.45 -0.60
N ILE A 91 6.91 6.71 -1.83
CA ILE A 91 7.44 5.67 -2.71
C ILE A 91 8.84 6.01 -3.17
N ALA A 92 9.61 4.97 -3.47
CA ALA A 92 10.93 5.09 -4.08
C ALA A 92 10.98 4.36 -5.43
N THR A 93 11.67 4.94 -6.40
CA THR A 93 11.85 4.41 -7.75
C THR A 93 13.13 4.97 -8.38
N VAL A 94 13.37 4.67 -9.65
CA VAL A 94 14.42 5.29 -10.44
C VAL A 94 13.99 6.65 -11.01
N SER A 95 14.93 7.53 -11.27
CA SER A 95 14.63 8.89 -11.71
C SER A 95 14.24 9.00 -13.17
N HIS A 96 14.63 8.05 -14.02
CA HIS A 96 14.26 8.06 -15.44
C HIS A 96 12.81 7.61 -15.69
N ASP A 97 12.12 7.14 -14.67
CA ASP A 97 10.69 6.83 -14.71
C ASP A 97 9.86 8.05 -14.30
N TYR A 98 9.42 8.83 -15.30
CA TYR A 98 8.89 10.19 -15.05
C TYR A 98 7.38 10.31 -14.97
N ASN A 99 6.65 9.36 -15.50
CA ASN A 99 5.30 9.69 -15.97
C ASN A 99 4.21 9.39 -14.94
N ASN A 100 4.57 9.27 -13.69
CA ASN A 100 3.67 8.69 -12.73
C ASN A 100 2.82 9.73 -12.03
N GLN A 101 1.66 9.96 -12.59
CA GLN A 101 0.61 10.77 -11.95
C GLN A 101 -0.25 9.93 -11.01
N THR A 102 -0.31 8.62 -11.25
CA THR A 102 -1.14 7.68 -10.50
C THR A 102 -0.35 6.42 -10.24
N ILE A 103 -0.26 6.01 -8.99
CA ILE A 103 0.34 4.76 -8.56
C ILE A 103 -0.76 3.80 -8.14
N THR A 104 -0.55 2.55 -8.44
CA THR A 104 -1.44 1.48 -8.11
C THR A 104 -0.72 0.47 -7.25
N PHE A 105 -1.27 0.21 -6.07
CA PHE A 105 -0.83 -0.90 -5.23
C PHE A 105 -1.73 -2.11 -5.47
N THR A 106 -1.21 -3.31 -5.18
CA THR A 106 -1.99 -4.55 -5.28
C THR A 106 -2.56 -4.85 -6.66
N LYS A 107 -2.00 -4.24 -7.71
CA LYS A 107 -2.28 -4.66 -9.07
C LYS A 107 -1.69 -6.06 -9.24
N ARG A 108 -2.52 -7.04 -9.03
CA ARG A 108 -2.16 -8.44 -9.21
C ARG A 108 -2.62 -8.87 -10.58
N PHE A 109 -1.62 -9.19 -11.35
CA PHE A 109 -1.81 -9.78 -12.65
C PHE A 109 -1.66 -11.28 -12.46
N GLY A 110 -2.41 -12.08 -12.80
CA GLY A 110 -2.31 -13.50 -12.63
C GLY A 110 -3.67 -14.09 -12.62
N ALA A 111 -4.58 -13.32 -13.18
CA ALA A 111 -5.80 -13.90 -13.57
C ALA A 111 -5.49 -15.08 -14.51
N THR A 112 -5.59 -16.29 -14.00
CA THR A 112 -6.00 -17.39 -14.85
C THR A 112 -7.31 -16.97 -15.52
N GLU A 113 -7.50 -17.33 -16.75
CA GLU A 113 -8.74 -17.07 -17.49
C GLU A 113 -9.96 -17.24 -16.58
N GLY A 114 -10.75 -16.18 -16.40
CA GLY A 114 -11.93 -16.18 -15.54
C GLY A 114 -11.75 -15.66 -14.11
N THR A 115 -10.56 -15.27 -13.68
CA THR A 115 -10.38 -14.62 -12.39
C THR A 115 -10.62 -13.12 -12.56
N PRO A 116 -11.46 -12.46 -11.72
CA PRO A 116 -11.74 -11.05 -11.88
C PRO A 116 -10.44 -10.24 -11.77
N PHE A 117 -10.25 -9.36 -12.73
CA PHE A 117 -9.23 -8.33 -12.65
C PHE A 117 -9.54 -7.42 -11.48
N TYR A 118 -8.61 -7.30 -10.57
CA TYR A 118 -8.71 -6.34 -9.50
C TYR A 118 -8.45 -4.96 -10.05
N ASP A 119 -9.48 -4.13 -10.09
CA ASP A 119 -9.27 -2.70 -10.25
C ASP A 119 -8.42 -2.23 -9.08
N ALA A 120 -7.17 -2.00 -9.38
CA ALA A 120 -6.23 -1.57 -8.40
C ALA A 120 -6.66 -0.20 -7.88
N TYR A 121 -6.68 -0.07 -6.58
CA TYR A 121 -6.91 1.18 -5.93
C TYR A 121 -5.81 2.18 -6.33
N ARG A 122 -6.19 3.36 -6.80
CA ARG A 122 -5.25 4.36 -7.29
C ARG A 122 -4.95 5.37 -6.20
N SER A 123 -3.69 5.41 -5.75
CA SER A 123 -3.19 6.54 -5.01
C SER A 123 -2.68 7.60 -5.98
N VAL A 124 -3.04 8.85 -5.77
CA VAL A 124 -2.48 9.94 -6.57
C VAL A 124 -1.05 10.17 -6.14
N VAL A 125 -0.14 10.02 -7.07
CA VAL A 125 1.28 10.28 -6.85
C VAL A 125 1.59 11.70 -7.23
N ILE A 126 2.35 12.34 -6.42
CA ILE A 126 2.87 13.65 -6.70
C ILE A 126 4.34 13.54 -6.97
N LYS A 127 4.71 14.15 -8.06
CA LYS A 127 6.10 14.33 -8.38
C LYS A 127 6.81 14.95 -7.20
N ASN A 128 7.91 14.29 -6.83
CA ASN A 128 9.08 14.84 -6.23
C ASN A 128 8.87 16.25 -5.61
N ALA A 129 8.73 16.31 -4.32
CA ALA A 129 8.59 17.57 -3.58
C ALA A 129 9.85 18.47 -3.67
N TRP A 130 10.94 17.95 -4.16
CA TRP A 130 12.19 18.68 -4.40
C TRP A 130 12.25 19.27 -5.82
N GLY A 131 11.10 19.46 -6.45
CA GLY A 131 11.04 19.98 -7.80
C GLY A 131 11.86 19.10 -8.77
N ASP A 132 12.62 19.71 -9.64
CA ASP A 132 13.45 19.00 -10.61
C ASP A 132 14.74 18.39 -10.05
N GLN A 133 14.91 18.35 -8.74
CA GLN A 133 16.08 17.72 -8.11
C GLN A 133 15.98 16.21 -8.07
N THR A 134 15.70 15.61 -9.19
CA THR A 134 16.11 14.24 -9.43
C THR A 134 17.62 14.25 -9.51
N ASN A 135 18.27 13.55 -8.64
CA ASN A 135 19.70 13.33 -8.81
C ASN A 135 19.88 12.34 -9.96
N TYR A 136 19.91 12.85 -11.20
CA TYR A 136 20.10 12.04 -12.39
C TYR A 136 21.41 11.24 -12.37
N THR A 137 22.40 11.72 -11.62
CA THR A 137 23.67 11.02 -11.45
C THR A 137 23.48 9.68 -10.77
N TYR A 138 22.52 9.56 -9.87
CA TYR A 138 22.24 8.33 -9.14
C TYR A 138 20.99 7.60 -9.62
N ASP A 139 20.22 8.22 -10.50
CA ASP A 139 19.00 7.63 -11.06
C ASP A 139 18.05 7.09 -9.99
N TYR A 140 17.75 7.95 -9.01
CA TYR A 140 16.99 7.61 -7.82
C TYR A 140 16.00 8.70 -7.48
N ARG A 141 14.80 8.33 -7.06
CA ARG A 141 13.71 9.24 -6.76
C ARG A 141 12.90 8.77 -5.57
N VAL A 142 12.48 9.72 -4.74
CA VAL A 142 11.43 9.55 -3.73
C VAL A 142 10.25 10.43 -4.12
N GLN A 143 9.04 9.90 -4.03
CA GLN A 143 7.81 10.63 -4.30
C GLN A 143 6.90 10.55 -3.08
N ARG A 144 6.23 11.66 -2.78
CA ARG A 144 5.20 11.71 -1.75
C ARG A 144 3.83 11.49 -2.37
N LEU A 145 3.00 10.72 -1.67
CA LEU A 145 1.61 10.46 -2.03
C LEU A 145 0.69 11.47 -1.34
N SER A 146 -0.44 11.77 -1.95
CA SER A 146 -1.46 12.64 -1.35
C SER A 146 -2.19 12.02 -0.17
N LYS A 147 -2.15 10.69 -0.06
CA LYS A 147 -2.77 9.90 1.01
C LYS A 147 -1.81 8.79 1.44
N ILE A 148 -1.93 8.33 2.68
CA ILE A 148 -1.23 7.12 3.12
C ILE A 148 -1.84 5.89 2.47
N VAL A 149 -1.01 4.87 2.23
CA VAL A 149 -1.42 3.61 1.61
C VAL A 149 -2.00 2.68 2.67
N THR A 150 -3.16 2.13 2.41
CA THR A 150 -3.85 1.18 3.29
C THR A 150 -3.74 -0.25 2.80
N GLU A 151 -3.40 -0.45 1.54
CA GLU A 151 -3.32 -1.74 0.87
C GLU A 151 -2.04 -2.52 1.17
N ALA A 152 -1.03 -1.82 1.69
CA ALA A 152 0.31 -2.38 1.87
C ALA A 152 1.04 -1.79 3.07
N GLU A 153 1.99 -2.55 3.60
CA GLU A 153 2.96 -2.07 4.58
C GLU A 153 4.18 -1.50 3.85
N TYR A 154 4.76 -0.43 4.38
CA TYR A 154 5.99 0.13 3.85
C TYR A 154 7.22 -0.60 4.43
N ALA A 155 8.25 -0.72 3.60
CA ALA A 155 9.55 -1.17 4.06
C ALA A 155 10.40 0.04 4.55
N PRO A 156 11.18 -0.09 5.61
CA PRO A 156 12.17 0.92 5.97
C PRO A 156 13.32 0.92 4.95
N TYR A 157 14.01 2.06 4.83
CA TYR A 157 15.26 2.14 4.11
C TYR A 157 16.38 1.42 4.86
N LEU A 158 17.21 0.65 4.17
CA LEU A 158 18.47 0.17 4.71
C LEU A 158 19.48 1.35 4.71
N THR A 159 19.67 1.95 5.86
CA THR A 159 20.57 3.12 6.02
C THR A 159 21.86 2.80 6.72
N ASP A 160 22.00 1.61 7.31
CA ASP A 160 23.21 1.16 7.98
C ASP A 160 24.38 1.04 6.98
N PRO A 161 25.40 1.91 7.05
CA PRO A 161 26.49 1.91 6.09
C PRO A 161 27.36 0.64 6.20
N GLU A 162 27.55 0.08 7.39
CA GLU A 162 28.32 -1.16 7.55
C GLU A 162 27.61 -2.33 6.86
N TYR A 163 26.27 -2.37 6.96
CA TYR A 163 25.50 -3.40 6.28
C TYR A 163 25.51 -3.22 4.77
N LEU A 164 25.39 -1.98 4.30
CA LEU A 164 25.44 -1.62 2.86
C LEU A 164 26.82 -1.94 2.25
N ASP A 165 27.89 -1.69 2.99
CA ASP A 165 29.26 -2.01 2.55
C ASP A 165 29.51 -3.52 2.44
N ASN A 166 28.76 -4.33 3.15
CA ASN A 166 28.89 -5.79 3.20
C ASN A 166 27.75 -6.54 2.47
N MET A 167 27.15 -5.93 1.46
CA MET A 167 26.03 -6.56 0.69
C MET A 167 26.49 -7.68 -0.25
N LYS A 168 27.76 -7.78 -0.57
CA LYS A 168 28.28 -8.85 -1.44
C LYS A 168 28.02 -10.22 -0.84
N GLY A 169 27.40 -11.11 -1.62
CA GLY A 169 27.09 -12.48 -1.21
C GLY A 169 25.81 -12.64 -0.39
N ARG A 170 25.14 -11.55 0.00
CA ARG A 170 23.85 -11.63 0.70
C ARG A 170 22.71 -11.95 -0.27
N LEU A 171 21.74 -12.74 0.21
CA LEU A 171 20.51 -13.04 -0.51
C LEU A 171 19.59 -11.83 -0.46
N VAL A 172 19.16 -11.39 -1.63
CA VAL A 172 18.25 -10.26 -1.83
C VAL A 172 17.03 -10.74 -2.59
N MET A 173 15.86 -10.22 -2.27
CA MET A 173 14.62 -10.50 -2.99
C MET A 173 14.24 -9.33 -3.88
N ARG A 174 13.74 -9.64 -5.05
CA ARG A 174 13.25 -8.70 -6.04
C ARG A 174 11.92 -9.16 -6.61
N ALA A 175 11.04 -8.21 -6.92
CA ALA A 175 9.84 -8.44 -7.71
C ALA A 175 9.58 -7.26 -8.66
N GLY A 176 8.93 -7.53 -9.79
CA GLY A 176 8.58 -6.54 -10.79
C GLY A 176 7.51 -7.04 -11.76
N SER A 177 6.91 -6.13 -12.55
CA SER A 177 5.81 -6.40 -13.49
C SER A 177 6.17 -6.23 -14.97
N GLY A 178 7.43 -6.02 -15.29
CA GLY A 178 7.87 -5.81 -16.68
C GLY A 178 7.64 -7.00 -17.62
N VAL A 179 8.24 -6.95 -18.79
CA VAL A 179 8.20 -8.05 -19.77
C VAL A 179 8.87 -9.30 -19.21
N GLN A 180 8.31 -10.45 -19.43
CA GLN A 180 8.80 -11.73 -18.91
C GLN A 180 9.58 -12.49 -19.97
N ALA A 181 10.73 -13.05 -19.59
CA ALA A 181 11.50 -13.95 -20.44
C ALA A 181 12.17 -15.06 -19.63
N VAL A 182 12.34 -16.20 -20.26
CA VAL A 182 13.06 -17.35 -19.71
C VAL A 182 14.46 -17.40 -20.35
N ALA A 183 15.50 -17.46 -19.53
CA ALA A 183 16.85 -17.71 -20.01
C ALA A 183 16.98 -19.16 -20.44
N THR A 184 17.33 -19.36 -21.71
CA THR A 184 17.69 -20.67 -22.23
C THR A 184 19.19 -20.72 -22.46
N GLY A 185 19.80 -21.88 -22.40
CA GLY A 185 21.26 -22.05 -22.48
C GLY A 185 21.94 -21.21 -23.57
N ASN A 186 23.24 -20.94 -23.43
CA ASN A 186 24.08 -20.18 -24.39
C ASN A 186 23.70 -18.69 -24.59
N GLY A 187 23.27 -17.98 -23.53
CA GLY A 187 23.01 -16.55 -23.60
C GLY A 187 21.73 -16.18 -24.37
N LYS A 188 20.89 -17.15 -24.67
CA LYS A 188 19.57 -16.91 -25.27
C LYS A 188 18.50 -16.69 -24.21
N GLN A 189 17.43 -16.02 -24.62
CA GLN A 189 16.24 -15.85 -23.80
C GLN A 189 15.00 -15.91 -24.70
N GLU A 190 13.94 -16.50 -24.17
CA GLU A 190 12.65 -16.61 -24.85
C GLU A 190 11.63 -15.74 -24.12
N LYS A 191 11.01 -14.82 -24.87
CA LYS A 191 9.98 -13.92 -24.35
C LYS A 191 8.68 -14.70 -24.11
N ILE A 192 7.99 -14.33 -23.03
CA ILE A 192 6.65 -14.81 -22.72
C ILE A 192 5.62 -13.75 -23.14
N ASP A 193 4.58 -14.16 -23.86
CA ASP A 193 3.58 -13.23 -24.42
C ASP A 193 2.72 -12.52 -23.36
N ALA A 194 2.62 -13.06 -22.14
CA ALA A 194 1.86 -12.50 -21.03
C ALA A 194 2.60 -11.38 -20.25
N SER A 195 3.56 -10.75 -20.91
CA SER A 195 4.32 -9.61 -20.36
C SER A 195 3.40 -8.48 -19.92
N TYR A 196 3.78 -7.79 -18.83
CA TYR A 196 2.98 -6.78 -18.11
C TYR A 196 1.65 -7.27 -17.51
N GLY A 197 1.31 -8.53 -17.69
CA GLY A 197 0.11 -9.12 -17.13
C GLY A 197 0.29 -9.77 -15.76
N TYR A 198 1.53 -9.93 -15.27
CA TYR A 198 1.84 -10.63 -14.04
C TYR A 198 3.04 -10.03 -13.31
N LEU A 199 3.04 -10.11 -11.99
CA LEU A 199 4.26 -9.93 -11.22
C LEU A 199 5.14 -11.17 -11.37
N THR A 200 6.45 -10.96 -11.45
CA THR A 200 7.45 -12.00 -11.32
C THR A 200 8.54 -11.57 -10.35
N GLY A 201 9.08 -12.48 -9.62
CA GLY A 201 10.13 -12.17 -8.67
C GLY A 201 10.97 -13.40 -8.33
N GLY A 202 12.01 -13.19 -7.59
CA GLY A 202 12.91 -14.24 -7.17
C GLY A 202 14.04 -13.67 -6.32
N THR A 203 15.09 -14.45 -6.24
CA THR A 203 16.28 -14.13 -5.45
C THR A 203 17.41 -13.65 -6.33
N LEU A 204 18.30 -12.86 -5.77
CA LEU A 204 19.55 -12.46 -6.38
C LEU A 204 20.65 -12.36 -5.29
N VAL A 205 21.90 -12.39 -5.73
CA VAL A 205 23.06 -12.22 -4.84
C VAL A 205 23.99 -11.21 -5.47
N PHE A 206 24.25 -10.10 -4.80
CA PHE A 206 25.16 -9.09 -5.32
C PHE A 206 26.59 -9.61 -5.41
N GLU A 207 27.22 -9.44 -6.58
CA GLU A 207 28.60 -9.85 -6.82
C GLU A 207 29.61 -8.78 -6.40
N GLY A 208 29.18 -7.55 -6.36
CA GLY A 208 30.03 -6.44 -5.96
C GLY A 208 29.24 -5.16 -5.77
N GLN A 209 29.91 -4.22 -5.15
CA GLN A 209 29.52 -2.84 -5.01
C GLN A 209 30.44 -2.03 -5.92
N ALA A 210 29.87 -1.31 -6.86
CA ALA A 210 30.66 -0.32 -7.56
C ALA A 210 30.97 0.79 -6.56
N SER A 211 32.16 0.76 -6.04
CA SER A 211 32.68 1.92 -5.35
C SER A 211 32.89 3.03 -6.38
N ALA A 212 31.93 3.87 -6.54
CA ALA A 212 32.22 5.25 -6.45
C ALA A 212 31.26 5.71 -5.39
N PRO A 213 31.71 6.18 -4.27
CA PRO A 213 31.00 7.26 -3.66
C PRO A 213 31.04 8.35 -4.73
N GLY A 214 30.09 8.37 -5.64
CA GLY A 214 29.71 9.61 -6.17
C GLY A 214 29.39 10.39 -4.89
N THR A 215 30.20 11.37 -4.58
CA THR A 215 29.79 12.39 -3.63
C THR A 215 28.45 12.86 -4.13
N GLY A 216 27.38 12.46 -3.44
CA GLY A 216 26.05 12.96 -3.75
C GLY A 216 26.18 14.45 -3.89
N GLU A 217 25.48 15.06 -4.85
CA GLU A 217 25.39 16.51 -4.90
C GLU A 217 25.11 16.96 -3.46
N PRO A 218 25.87 17.89 -2.91
CA PRO A 218 25.60 18.37 -1.57
C PRO A 218 24.18 18.91 -1.57
N ASP A 219 23.39 18.55 -0.55
CA ASP A 219 22.13 19.22 -0.30
C ASP A 219 22.42 20.73 -0.30
N PRO A 220 21.87 21.50 -1.27
CA PRO A 220 22.19 22.92 -1.39
C PRO A 220 21.82 23.72 -0.14
N GLU A 221 20.90 23.19 0.69
CA GLU A 221 20.49 23.85 1.92
C GLU A 221 21.37 23.50 3.14
N ASN A 222 21.94 22.28 3.17
CA ASN A 222 22.65 21.77 4.35
C ASN A 222 24.11 21.41 4.10
N ALA A 223 24.64 21.52 2.88
CA ALA A 223 26.01 21.10 2.52
C ALA A 223 26.36 19.65 2.92
N LYS A 224 25.35 18.80 3.17
CA LYS A 224 25.51 17.42 3.59
C LYS A 224 25.69 16.53 2.35
N THR A 225 26.76 15.76 2.33
CA THR A 225 27.03 14.79 1.28
C THR A 225 26.46 13.44 1.68
N TYR A 226 25.65 12.83 0.82
CA TYR A 226 25.07 11.53 1.07
C TYR A 226 25.78 10.42 0.28
N PRO A 227 26.05 9.27 0.89
CA PRO A 227 26.56 8.14 0.15
C PRO A 227 25.50 7.59 -0.80
N ALA A 228 25.91 7.30 -2.01
CA ALA A 228 25.10 6.58 -2.97
C ALA A 228 25.78 5.28 -3.34
N TYR A 229 25.01 4.22 -3.44
CA TYR A 229 25.50 2.89 -3.70
C TYR A 229 25.02 2.39 -5.06
N ARG A 230 25.88 1.62 -5.70
CA ARG A 230 25.57 0.88 -6.91
C ARG A 230 25.92 -0.57 -6.68
N PHE A 231 24.93 -1.44 -6.76
CA PHE A 231 25.11 -2.87 -6.66
C PHE A 231 24.90 -3.50 -8.03
N TRP A 232 25.52 -4.66 -8.27
CA TRP A 232 25.28 -5.43 -9.48
C TRP A 232 25.30 -6.91 -9.23
N TYR A 233 24.63 -7.63 -10.11
CA TYR A 233 24.72 -9.07 -10.17
C TYR A 233 24.66 -9.55 -11.61
N ASN A 234 25.23 -10.75 -11.84
CA ASN A 234 25.06 -11.47 -13.07
C ASN A 234 24.04 -12.57 -12.87
N PHE A 235 23.05 -12.62 -13.75
CA PHE A 235 22.04 -13.67 -13.72
C PHE A 235 22.71 -15.02 -14.07
N LYS A 236 22.63 -15.98 -13.16
CA LYS A 236 23.25 -17.30 -13.26
C LYS A 236 22.23 -18.40 -13.08
N LYS A 237 22.66 -19.64 -13.40
CA LYS A 237 21.86 -20.80 -13.06
C LYS A 237 21.59 -20.89 -11.56
N PRO A 238 20.47 -21.51 -11.17
CA PRO A 238 20.13 -21.73 -9.77
C PRO A 238 21.26 -22.41 -8.98
N SER A 239 21.39 -22.04 -7.72
CA SER A 239 22.36 -22.62 -6.78
C SER A 239 21.83 -22.51 -5.36
N GLU A 240 22.43 -23.22 -4.42
CA GLU A 240 22.06 -23.13 -3.00
C GLU A 240 22.10 -21.70 -2.45
N SER A 241 23.08 -20.89 -2.87
CA SER A 241 23.19 -19.49 -2.46
C SER A 241 22.23 -18.54 -3.19
N ASN A 242 21.67 -18.96 -4.32
CA ASN A 242 20.70 -18.20 -5.10
C ASN A 242 19.65 -19.15 -5.68
N PRO A 243 18.69 -19.60 -4.85
CA PRO A 243 17.85 -20.75 -5.19
C PRO A 243 16.80 -20.49 -6.28
N LEU A 244 16.30 -19.24 -6.40
CA LEU A 244 15.31 -18.85 -7.41
C LEU A 244 15.78 -17.59 -8.15
N PRO A 245 16.86 -17.64 -8.95
CA PRO A 245 17.47 -16.47 -9.55
C PRO A 245 16.48 -15.72 -10.45
N SER A 246 16.41 -14.39 -10.28
CA SER A 246 15.58 -13.49 -11.06
C SER A 246 16.40 -12.32 -11.56
N GLY A 247 16.37 -12.03 -12.87
CA GLY A 247 17.02 -10.90 -13.52
C GLY A 247 16.07 -9.75 -13.81
N GLY A 248 16.60 -8.52 -13.86
CA GLY A 248 15.87 -7.36 -14.36
C GLY A 248 15.95 -7.29 -15.87
N LEU A 249 14.88 -6.92 -16.52
CA LEU A 249 14.83 -6.59 -17.94
C LEU A 249 14.20 -5.21 -18.11
N SER A 250 14.06 -4.73 -19.33
CA SER A 250 13.41 -3.45 -19.59
C SER A 250 11.94 -3.47 -19.14
N GLY A 251 11.49 -2.42 -18.47
CA GLY A 251 10.19 -2.34 -17.82
C GLY A 251 10.22 -2.71 -16.33
N ASP A 252 11.32 -3.29 -15.83
CA ASP A 252 11.58 -3.46 -14.39
C ASP A 252 12.34 -2.26 -13.78
N SER A 253 12.48 -1.17 -14.50
CA SER A 253 13.03 0.06 -13.94
C SER A 253 12.26 0.45 -12.69
N GLY A 254 12.98 0.69 -11.60
CA GLY A 254 12.37 0.98 -10.30
C GLY A 254 11.99 -0.24 -9.46
N SER A 255 12.04 -1.47 -10.01
CA SER A 255 11.67 -2.66 -9.24
C SER A 255 12.53 -2.80 -7.99
N PRO A 256 11.89 -3.04 -6.82
CA PRO A 256 12.54 -2.98 -5.53
C PRO A 256 13.40 -4.20 -5.24
N CYS A 257 14.49 -3.96 -4.53
CA CYS A 257 15.34 -4.98 -3.95
C CYS A 257 15.33 -4.88 -2.42
N TYR A 258 15.06 -5.99 -1.77
CA TYR A 258 14.95 -6.07 -0.31
C TYR A 258 15.93 -7.08 0.27
N VAL A 259 16.48 -6.77 1.44
CA VAL A 259 17.26 -7.69 2.26
C VAL A 259 16.58 -7.87 3.61
N TYR A 260 16.65 -9.07 4.16
CA TYR A 260 16.28 -9.27 5.55
C TYR A 260 17.47 -8.88 6.42
N ASN A 261 17.29 -7.82 7.22
CA ASN A 261 18.30 -7.37 8.15
C ASN A 261 18.10 -8.07 9.50
N GLU A 262 18.99 -8.96 9.85
CA GLU A 262 18.94 -9.76 11.07
C GLU A 262 19.06 -8.88 12.33
N ASN A 263 19.74 -7.73 12.24
CA ASN A 263 19.91 -6.80 13.35
C ASN A 263 18.60 -6.10 13.73
N SER A 264 17.84 -5.66 12.74
CA SER A 264 16.53 -5.02 12.94
C SER A 264 15.37 -6.02 12.98
N GLY A 265 15.56 -7.24 12.48
CA GLY A 265 14.51 -8.24 12.33
C GLY A 265 13.49 -7.91 11.25
N LYS A 266 13.82 -7.01 10.32
CA LYS A 266 12.91 -6.49 9.29
C LYS A 266 13.44 -6.71 7.88
N TRP A 267 12.53 -6.75 6.94
CA TRP A 267 12.84 -6.54 5.54
C TRP A 267 13.10 -5.05 5.29
N GLU A 268 14.25 -4.74 4.72
CA GLU A 268 14.68 -3.37 4.45
C GLU A 268 14.97 -3.21 2.96
N TRP A 269 14.58 -2.05 2.44
CA TRP A 269 14.77 -1.73 1.04
C TRP A 269 16.22 -1.30 0.77
N VAL A 270 16.88 -2.01 -0.13
CA VAL A 270 18.28 -1.76 -0.49
C VAL A 270 18.40 -0.74 -1.62
N GLY A 271 17.52 -0.83 -2.60
CA GLY A 271 17.57 0.00 -3.79
C GLY A 271 16.60 -0.46 -4.88
N ALA A 272 16.65 0.22 -6.01
CA ALA A 272 15.83 -0.06 -7.18
C ALA A 272 16.65 -0.53 -8.37
N ALA A 273 16.08 -1.42 -9.19
CA ALA A 273 16.67 -1.81 -10.45
C ALA A 273 16.75 -0.62 -11.40
N GLN A 274 17.94 -0.34 -11.92
CA GLN A 274 18.19 0.80 -12.81
C GLN A 274 18.34 0.39 -14.26
N SER A 275 19.17 -0.60 -14.52
CA SER A 275 19.52 -1.00 -15.88
C SER A 275 19.91 -2.46 -15.94
N ALA A 276 19.69 -3.05 -17.10
CA ALA A 276 20.13 -4.39 -17.43
C ALA A 276 20.81 -4.41 -18.80
N SER A 277 21.79 -5.27 -18.99
CA SER A 277 22.49 -5.47 -20.25
C SER A 277 22.83 -6.95 -20.48
N GLY A 278 22.96 -7.34 -21.74
CA GLY A 278 23.16 -8.74 -22.11
C GLY A 278 21.86 -9.52 -22.18
N SER A 279 21.96 -10.83 -22.25
CA SER A 279 20.79 -11.73 -22.35
C SER A 279 21.08 -13.10 -21.75
N GLY A 280 20.04 -13.80 -21.32
CA GLY A 280 20.13 -15.15 -20.77
C GLY A 280 21.05 -15.24 -19.56
N TYR A 281 21.63 -16.40 -19.31
CA TYR A 281 22.60 -16.54 -18.23
C TYR A 281 23.84 -15.71 -18.49
N GLY A 282 24.19 -14.85 -17.53
CA GLY A 282 25.25 -13.85 -17.67
C GLY A 282 24.74 -12.44 -17.97
N GLN A 283 23.43 -12.24 -18.08
CA GLN A 283 22.84 -10.90 -18.10
C GLN A 283 23.27 -10.13 -16.83
N PHE A 284 23.66 -8.90 -17.03
CA PHE A 284 24.12 -8.00 -15.98
C PHE A 284 22.99 -7.04 -15.59
N THR A 285 22.71 -6.92 -14.31
CA THR A 285 21.72 -5.97 -13.77
C THR A 285 22.37 -5.06 -12.74
N GLN A 286 22.07 -3.77 -12.80
CA GLN A 286 22.48 -2.76 -11.84
C GLN A 286 21.30 -2.27 -11.00
N MET A 287 21.59 -2.02 -9.72
CA MET A 287 20.70 -1.44 -8.74
C MET A 287 21.29 -0.14 -8.20
N ARG A 288 20.43 0.79 -7.83
CA ARG A 288 20.80 2.08 -7.24
C ARG A 288 20.18 2.24 -5.86
N SER A 289 20.91 2.90 -5.00
CA SER A 289 20.49 3.21 -3.62
C SER A 289 20.97 4.60 -3.23
N GLY A 290 20.06 5.38 -2.68
CA GLY A 290 20.31 6.69 -2.05
C GLY A 290 19.61 6.77 -0.70
N ASN A 291 19.65 5.71 0.08
CA ASN A 291 18.77 5.43 1.20
C ASN A 291 18.87 6.45 2.34
N GLN A 292 20.06 6.90 2.71
CA GLN A 292 20.21 7.88 3.80
C GLN A 292 19.57 9.22 3.41
N TRP A 293 19.81 9.68 2.19
CA TRP A 293 19.18 10.90 1.67
C TRP A 293 17.65 10.77 1.66
N ALA A 294 17.14 9.62 1.20
CA ALA A 294 15.73 9.36 1.12
C ALA A 294 15.07 9.30 2.50
N SER A 295 15.73 8.68 3.48
CA SER A 295 15.27 8.64 4.87
C SER A 295 15.20 10.03 5.47
N ASP A 296 16.28 10.81 5.36
CA ASP A 296 16.33 12.18 5.86
C ASP A 296 15.25 13.06 5.19
N TYR A 297 15.00 12.87 3.89
CA TYR A 297 13.94 13.56 3.16
C TYR A 297 12.56 13.23 3.71
N VAL A 298 12.23 11.95 3.90
CA VAL A 298 10.96 11.52 4.48
C VAL A 298 10.79 12.07 5.89
N ASP A 299 11.84 12.01 6.70
CA ASP A 299 11.83 12.50 8.07
C ASP A 299 11.68 14.03 8.16
N SER A 300 12.09 14.76 7.14
CA SER A 300 11.96 16.21 7.08
C SER A 300 10.51 16.71 7.14
N PHE A 301 9.54 15.85 6.80
CA PHE A 301 8.11 16.17 6.92
C PHE A 301 7.53 15.90 8.31
N ASN A 302 8.23 15.19 9.15
CA ASN A 302 7.73 14.79 10.46
C ASN A 302 7.84 15.92 11.48
N ARG A 303 6.75 16.19 12.21
CA ARG A 303 6.68 17.15 13.31
C ARG A 303 6.05 16.49 14.52
N THR A 304 6.80 16.44 15.60
CA THR A 304 6.30 15.88 16.86
C THR A 304 5.52 16.93 17.63
N VAL A 305 4.33 16.58 18.05
CA VAL A 305 3.47 17.37 18.92
C VAL A 305 3.42 16.63 20.26
N SER A 306 4.08 17.20 21.28
CA SER A 306 4.13 16.58 22.60
C SER A 306 3.03 17.15 23.49
N VAL A 307 2.24 16.25 24.08
CA VAL A 307 1.17 16.59 25.03
C VAL A 307 1.68 16.36 26.43
N SER A 308 1.59 17.40 27.29
CA SER A 308 2.06 17.35 28.68
C SER A 308 0.99 16.79 29.60
N GLU A 309 1.41 16.01 30.59
CA GLU A 309 0.52 15.51 31.63
C GLU A 309 -0.07 16.65 32.46
N GLY A 310 -1.38 16.62 32.69
CA GLY A 310 -2.09 17.63 33.47
C GLY A 310 -2.24 19.00 32.79
N GLY A 311 -1.80 19.15 31.55
CA GLY A 311 -1.88 20.44 30.81
C GLY A 311 -3.26 20.77 30.26
N GLY A 312 -4.27 19.92 30.43
CA GLY A 312 -5.60 20.09 29.86
C GLY A 312 -5.64 19.73 28.37
N ASP A 313 -6.70 20.18 27.69
CA ASP A 313 -6.90 19.94 26.27
C ASP A 313 -5.84 20.61 25.41
N LEU A 314 -5.43 19.91 24.35
CA LEU A 314 -4.58 20.47 23.30
C LEU A 314 -5.45 21.18 22.25
N LEU A 315 -5.38 22.49 22.19
CA LEU A 315 -6.14 23.27 21.23
C LEU A 315 -5.40 23.35 19.90
N TRP A 316 -6.03 22.93 18.82
CA TRP A 316 -5.48 22.97 17.48
C TRP A 316 -6.10 24.09 16.67
N ASN A 317 -5.31 25.15 16.42
CA ASN A 317 -5.69 26.28 15.59
C ASN A 317 -5.02 26.20 14.23
N VAL A 318 -5.76 26.49 13.19
CA VAL A 318 -5.21 26.80 11.86
C VAL A 318 -5.41 28.28 11.62
N THR A 319 -4.32 29.03 11.42
CA THR A 319 -4.31 30.48 11.54
C THR A 319 -4.38 31.22 10.21
N ASP A 320 -4.04 30.55 9.10
CA ASP A 320 -4.06 31.17 7.77
C ASP A 320 -4.37 30.18 6.64
N GLY A 321 -4.55 30.73 5.43
CA GLY A 321 -4.80 29.95 4.22
C GLY A 321 -3.57 29.16 3.70
N ASP A 322 -2.39 29.44 4.25
CA ASP A 322 -1.15 28.74 3.91
C ASP A 322 -0.94 27.48 4.79
N GLY A 323 -1.91 27.20 5.66
CA GLY A 323 -1.90 26.01 6.49
C GLY A 323 -0.95 26.08 7.68
N ASN A 324 -0.56 27.28 8.08
CA ASN A 324 0.15 27.48 9.35
C ASN A 324 -0.85 27.43 10.50
N GLY A 325 -0.38 27.02 11.66
CA GLY A 325 -1.23 26.91 12.83
C GLY A 325 -0.46 26.78 14.12
N THR A 326 -1.21 26.73 15.21
CA THR A 326 -0.65 26.59 16.55
C THR A 326 -1.32 25.43 17.28
N PHE A 327 -0.53 24.77 18.13
CA PHE A 327 -1.02 23.90 19.19
C PHE A 327 -0.82 24.61 20.52
N VAL A 328 -1.90 24.80 21.27
CA VAL A 328 -1.89 25.47 22.57
C VAL A 328 -2.34 24.50 23.65
N GLN A 329 -1.54 24.36 24.71
CA GLN A 329 -1.88 23.60 25.91
C GLN A 329 -1.50 24.38 27.15
N GLY A 330 -2.50 24.81 27.92
CA GLY A 330 -2.26 25.75 29.03
C GLY A 330 -1.62 27.05 28.55
N ASP A 331 -0.48 27.42 29.13
CA ASP A 331 0.29 28.62 28.77
C ASP A 331 1.31 28.34 27.63
N ILE A 332 1.40 27.12 27.13
CA ILE A 332 2.37 26.74 26.08
C ILE A 332 1.69 26.85 24.73
N SER A 333 2.27 27.64 23.84
CA SER A 333 1.90 27.73 22.42
C SER A 333 3.07 27.30 21.56
N THR A 334 2.81 26.39 20.62
CA THR A 334 3.81 25.94 19.65
C THR A 334 3.31 26.20 18.24
N ASP A 335 4.08 26.96 17.49
CA ASP A 335 3.77 27.28 16.12
C ASP A 335 4.22 26.15 15.17
N TYR A 336 3.37 25.81 14.24
CA TYR A 336 3.65 24.86 13.20
C TYR A 336 3.45 25.51 11.83
N THR A 337 4.44 25.34 10.98
CA THR A 337 4.35 25.69 9.57
C THR A 337 3.93 24.47 8.76
N GLY A 338 3.22 24.69 7.66
CA GLY A 338 2.87 23.62 6.74
C GLY A 338 1.82 22.65 7.25
N LEU A 339 0.89 23.07 8.11
CA LEU A 339 -0.29 22.27 8.48
C LEU A 339 -1.33 22.20 7.33
N ALA A 340 -1.06 22.85 6.23
CA ALA A 340 -1.69 22.69 4.92
C ALA A 340 -3.22 22.76 4.91
N SER A 341 -3.81 23.67 5.69
CA SER A 341 -5.24 23.95 5.57
C SER A 341 -5.56 24.46 4.17
N GLY A 342 -6.49 23.82 3.50
CA GLY A 342 -6.94 24.21 2.16
C GLY A 342 -6.00 23.85 1.00
N LEU A 343 -4.87 23.22 1.29
CA LEU A 343 -3.97 22.67 0.27
C LEU A 343 -4.39 21.26 -0.17
N ARG A 344 -5.66 21.02 -0.14
CA ARG A 344 -6.22 19.80 -0.71
C ARG A 344 -5.88 19.77 -2.18
N GLY A 345 -4.84 19.02 -2.52
CA GLY A 345 -4.68 18.61 -3.89
C GLY A 345 -5.98 17.98 -4.30
N ASP A 346 -6.55 18.41 -5.39
CA ASP A 346 -7.79 17.83 -5.87
C ASP A 346 -7.56 16.35 -6.19
N THR A 347 -7.72 15.52 -5.15
CA THR A 347 -7.63 14.07 -5.26
C THR A 347 -8.88 13.48 -5.89
N SER A 348 -9.93 14.31 -6.07
CA SER A 348 -11.22 13.89 -6.63
C SER A 348 -11.16 13.72 -8.14
N THR A 349 -10.25 14.42 -8.82
CA THR A 349 -10.07 14.32 -10.27
C THR A 349 -8.78 13.58 -10.58
N GLN A 350 -8.92 12.37 -11.11
CA GLN A 350 -7.79 11.63 -11.67
C GLN A 350 -7.03 12.54 -12.64
N GLY A 351 -5.77 12.85 -12.30
CA GLY A 351 -4.88 13.61 -13.16
C GLY A 351 -4.75 15.10 -12.85
N THR A 352 -5.48 15.68 -11.92
CA THR A 352 -5.17 17.02 -11.41
C THR A 352 -4.14 16.91 -10.31
N ARG A 353 -2.95 17.41 -10.56
CA ARG A 353 -1.87 17.50 -9.59
C ARG A 353 -2.19 18.63 -8.63
N ALA A 354 -2.16 18.36 -7.34
CA ALA A 354 -1.74 19.41 -6.43
C ALA A 354 -0.37 19.91 -6.91
N SER A 355 -0.13 21.20 -6.89
CA SER A 355 1.18 21.71 -7.24
C SER A 355 2.23 21.06 -6.35
N ASP A 356 3.38 20.69 -6.89
CA ASP A 356 4.46 20.04 -6.16
C ASP A 356 4.83 20.83 -4.88
N THR A 357 4.68 22.14 -4.90
CA THR A 357 4.86 23.04 -3.74
C THR A 357 3.84 22.81 -2.62
N GLN A 358 2.59 22.51 -2.93
CA GLN A 358 1.55 22.33 -1.89
C GLN A 358 1.80 21.07 -1.07
N ILE A 359 2.24 20.00 -1.71
CA ILE A 359 2.50 18.73 -1.02
C ILE A 359 3.85 18.72 -0.32
N GLY A 360 4.81 19.46 -0.83
CA GLY A 360 6.09 19.65 -0.17
C GLY A 360 6.04 20.35 1.17
N VAL A 361 4.97 21.09 1.47
CA VAL A 361 4.84 21.83 2.74
C VAL A 361 3.96 21.14 3.78
N CYS A 362 3.22 20.09 3.41
CA CYS A 362 2.36 19.36 4.34
C CYS A 362 3.19 18.58 5.36
N SER A 363 3.02 18.85 6.65
CA SER A 363 3.70 18.11 7.72
C SER A 363 2.92 16.85 8.12
N ASN A 364 3.66 15.77 8.39
CA ASN A 364 3.13 14.64 9.15
C ASN A 364 3.20 15.01 10.63
N LEU A 365 2.08 14.93 11.33
CA LEU A 365 2.03 15.24 12.75
C LEU A 365 2.11 13.95 13.56
N ILE A 366 3.05 13.90 14.51
CA ILE A 366 3.26 12.77 15.40
C ILE A 366 2.86 13.21 16.80
N PHE A 367 1.69 12.76 17.25
CA PHE A 367 1.19 13.03 18.60
C PHE A 367 1.79 12.04 19.58
N ASP A 368 2.53 12.57 20.54
CA ASP A 368 3.22 11.82 21.59
C ASP A 368 3.00 12.47 22.97
N GLY A 369 3.65 11.96 24.02
CA GLY A 369 3.53 12.43 25.38
C GLY A 369 2.52 11.65 26.20
N SER A 370 1.66 12.34 26.97
CA SER A 370 0.73 11.69 27.90
C SER A 370 -0.59 11.21 27.29
N GLY A 371 -0.89 11.56 26.03
CA GLY A 371 -2.23 11.40 25.47
C GLY A 371 -3.21 12.48 25.95
N GLY A 372 -4.49 12.37 25.59
CA GLY A 372 -5.53 13.32 26.03
C GLY A 372 -6.46 13.76 24.90
N THR A 373 -7.08 14.93 25.08
CA THR A 373 -8.01 15.48 24.09
C THR A 373 -7.34 16.53 23.21
N ILE A 374 -7.52 16.38 21.90
CA ILE A 374 -7.12 17.39 20.89
C ILE A 374 -8.41 18.05 20.38
N VAL A 375 -8.55 19.34 20.62
CA VAL A 375 -9.74 20.11 20.27
C VAL A 375 -9.47 21.00 19.07
N LEU A 376 -10.12 20.72 17.95
CA LEU A 376 -10.06 21.57 16.77
C LEU A 376 -10.75 22.91 17.08
N GLN A 377 -10.08 24.02 16.78
CA GLN A 377 -10.65 25.36 16.90
C GLN A 377 -11.29 25.86 15.58
N GLY A 378 -11.14 25.11 14.53
CA GLY A 378 -11.72 25.32 13.20
C GLY A 378 -11.64 24.03 12.40
N SER A 379 -12.12 24.02 11.15
CA SER A 379 -11.92 22.90 10.26
C SER A 379 -10.46 22.78 9.87
N VAL A 380 -9.95 21.54 9.81
CA VAL A 380 -8.55 21.24 9.51
C VAL A 380 -8.47 20.34 8.27
N ASP A 381 -7.58 20.69 7.35
CA ASP A 381 -7.17 19.85 6.23
C ASP A 381 -5.63 19.77 6.21
N THR A 382 -5.07 18.62 6.54
CA THR A 382 -3.62 18.43 6.57
C THR A 382 -3.03 18.10 5.19
N GLY A 383 -3.84 18.10 4.14
CA GLY A 383 -3.38 17.76 2.78
C GLY A 383 -2.76 16.36 2.72
N ALA A 384 -1.50 16.28 2.30
CA ALA A 384 -0.72 15.03 2.27
C ALA A 384 -0.12 14.66 3.64
N GLY A 385 -0.32 15.48 4.68
CA GLY A 385 0.14 15.21 6.04
C GLY A 385 -0.69 14.13 6.72
N SER A 386 -0.02 13.14 7.29
CA SER A 386 -0.64 12.11 8.11
C SER A 386 -0.64 12.48 9.58
N LEU A 387 -1.54 11.87 10.35
CA LEU A 387 -1.62 11.98 11.80
C LEU A 387 -1.20 10.67 12.43
N THR A 388 -0.08 10.67 13.14
CA THR A 388 0.44 9.50 13.86
C THR A 388 0.18 9.63 15.34
N PHE A 389 -0.34 8.60 15.97
CA PHE A 389 -0.68 8.58 17.40
C PHE A 389 0.09 7.48 18.12
N ASN A 390 0.87 7.89 19.12
CA ASN A 390 1.67 7.00 19.98
C ASN A 390 1.03 6.74 21.34
N ARG A 391 -0.09 7.41 21.63
CA ARG A 391 -0.86 7.31 22.90
C ARG A 391 -2.34 7.44 22.61
N ASP A 392 -3.14 7.27 23.64
CA ASP A 392 -4.59 7.40 23.60
C ASP A 392 -5.01 8.85 23.41
N TYR A 393 -5.74 9.13 22.34
CA TYR A 393 -6.22 10.45 22.04
C TYR A 393 -7.70 10.48 21.69
N VAL A 394 -8.34 11.61 22.05
CA VAL A 394 -9.67 11.95 21.58
C VAL A 394 -9.57 13.19 20.69
N LEU A 395 -9.99 13.08 19.43
CA LEU A 395 -10.13 14.22 18.52
C LEU A 395 -11.54 14.78 18.65
N SER A 396 -11.64 16.05 19.07
CA SER A 396 -12.92 16.70 19.40
C SER A 396 -13.16 17.95 18.55
N ASP A 397 -14.41 18.18 18.20
CA ASP A 397 -14.88 19.42 17.58
C ASP A 397 -15.11 20.56 18.61
N GLY A 398 -14.90 20.29 19.91
CA GLY A 398 -15.15 21.25 20.97
C GLY A 398 -16.63 21.64 21.12
N GLY A 399 -17.53 20.80 20.65
CA GLY A 399 -18.99 21.06 20.66
C GLY A 399 -19.49 21.83 19.44
N ASP A 400 -18.65 22.12 18.46
CA ASP A 400 -19.04 22.74 17.20
C ASP A 400 -19.00 21.70 16.07
N SER A 401 -20.14 21.06 15.83
CA SER A 401 -20.29 20.00 14.82
C SER A 401 -20.08 20.46 13.36
N SER A 402 -19.85 21.76 13.12
CA SER A 402 -19.46 22.26 11.80
C SER A 402 -17.98 22.06 11.50
N ARG A 403 -17.15 21.83 12.52
CA ARG A 403 -15.70 21.60 12.36
C ARG A 403 -15.44 20.24 11.76
N ARG A 404 -14.62 20.24 10.73
CA ARG A 404 -14.31 19.06 9.91
C ARG A 404 -12.83 18.72 9.98
N LEU A 405 -12.53 17.45 9.79
CA LEU A 405 -11.15 16.99 9.61
C LEU A 405 -11.02 16.28 8.26
N ASN A 406 -10.06 16.71 7.46
CA ASN A 406 -9.52 15.97 6.34
C ASN A 406 -8.02 15.76 6.56
N THR A 407 -7.50 14.59 6.21
CA THR A 407 -6.10 14.21 6.42
C THR A 407 -5.65 13.19 5.39
N ALA A 408 -4.34 13.08 5.19
CA ALA A 408 -3.79 11.98 4.40
C ALA A 408 -4.07 10.61 5.04
N GLY A 409 -4.26 10.57 6.35
CA GLY A 409 -4.66 9.39 7.08
C GLY A 409 -4.20 9.36 8.53
N PHE A 410 -4.69 8.37 9.25
CA PHE A 410 -4.40 8.08 10.64
C PHE A 410 -3.44 6.88 10.74
N VAL A 411 -2.30 7.08 11.36
CA VAL A 411 -1.37 6.01 11.75
C VAL A 411 -1.56 5.78 13.25
N VAL A 412 -2.26 4.72 13.62
CA VAL A 412 -2.60 4.44 15.02
C VAL A 412 -1.73 3.30 15.51
N ASN A 413 -0.77 3.61 16.39
CA ASN A 413 0.19 2.64 16.87
C ASN A 413 -0.41 1.71 17.93
N LYS A 414 0.20 0.54 18.10
CA LYS A 414 -0.28 -0.47 19.05
C LYS A 414 -0.38 0.05 20.47
N GLY A 415 -1.52 -0.19 21.11
CA GLY A 415 -1.80 0.27 22.46
C GLY A 415 -2.12 1.75 22.58
N ALA A 416 -2.45 2.40 21.47
CA ALA A 416 -2.79 3.81 21.39
C ALA A 416 -4.16 4.00 20.72
N PRO A 417 -5.29 3.61 21.33
CA PRO A 417 -6.60 3.81 20.74
C PRO A 417 -6.87 5.30 20.52
N VAL A 418 -7.42 5.64 19.36
CA VAL A 418 -7.82 7.00 19.00
C VAL A 418 -9.31 7.04 18.80
N THR A 419 -9.99 7.90 19.53
CA THR A 419 -11.40 8.19 19.33
C THR A 419 -11.55 9.49 18.57
N THR A 420 -12.28 9.50 17.45
CA THR A 420 -12.62 10.72 16.74
C THR A 420 -14.12 11.01 16.87
N LEU A 421 -14.43 12.20 17.39
CA LEU A 421 -15.78 12.75 17.43
C LEU A 421 -16.08 13.60 16.18
N LEU A 422 -15.07 13.83 15.36
CA LEU A 422 -15.12 14.66 14.17
C LEU A 422 -15.89 13.99 13.02
N THR A 423 -16.20 14.80 12.02
CA THR A 423 -16.75 14.33 10.75
C THR A 423 -15.90 14.82 9.59
N GLY A 424 -15.90 14.08 8.49
CA GLY A 424 -15.41 14.54 7.20
C GLY A 424 -16.56 15.03 6.32
N ALA A 425 -16.23 15.78 5.28
CA ALA A 425 -17.18 16.21 4.28
C ALA A 425 -17.48 15.10 3.26
N SER A 426 -18.55 15.28 2.49
CA SER A 426 -18.80 14.42 1.34
C SER A 426 -17.66 14.53 0.33
N GLY A 427 -17.13 13.40 -0.09
CA GLY A 427 -15.94 13.31 -0.94
C GLY A 427 -14.63 13.25 -0.18
N ASP A 428 -14.63 13.39 1.15
CA ASP A 428 -13.47 13.10 1.96
C ASP A 428 -13.24 11.59 2.05
N GLU A 429 -11.96 11.23 2.18
CA GLU A 429 -11.53 9.86 2.40
C GLU A 429 -10.54 9.82 3.56
N TRP A 430 -10.96 9.19 4.63
CA TRP A 430 -10.10 8.90 5.77
C TRP A 430 -9.41 7.55 5.56
N ARG A 431 -8.15 7.50 5.85
CA ARG A 431 -7.35 6.28 5.77
C ARG A 431 -6.78 5.93 7.13
N LYS A 432 -6.87 4.68 7.54
CA LYS A 432 -6.35 4.19 8.82
C LYS A 432 -5.41 3.03 8.59
N ILE A 433 -4.23 3.11 9.19
CA ILE A 433 -3.27 2.01 9.28
C ILE A 433 -2.73 1.89 10.72
N GLY A 434 -1.91 0.86 10.94
CA GLY A 434 -1.27 0.58 12.22
C GLY A 434 -2.10 -0.36 13.09
N GLU A 435 -1.46 -0.90 14.14
CA GLU A 435 -2.01 -1.96 14.99
C GLU A 435 -2.93 -1.47 16.12
N GLY A 436 -3.08 -0.15 16.30
CA GLY A 436 -4.01 0.44 17.26
C GLY A 436 -5.40 0.62 16.66
N ASP A 437 -6.38 0.85 17.51
CA ASP A 437 -7.78 1.00 17.13
C ASP A 437 -8.14 2.46 16.82
N LEU A 438 -8.88 2.69 15.73
CA LEU A 438 -9.54 3.95 15.45
C LEU A 438 -11.04 3.79 15.74
N ILE A 439 -11.55 4.61 16.65
CA ILE A 439 -12.96 4.61 17.04
C ILE A 439 -13.61 5.86 16.44
N VAL A 440 -14.59 5.67 15.56
CA VAL A 440 -15.36 6.76 14.96
C VAL A 440 -16.66 6.89 15.74
N SER A 441 -16.73 7.89 16.62
CA SER A 441 -17.81 8.08 17.57
C SER A 441 -18.43 9.48 17.44
N GLY A 442 -19.31 9.86 18.37
CA GLY A 442 -19.98 11.16 18.40
C GLY A 442 -21.37 11.14 17.77
N HIS A 443 -21.87 12.33 17.39
CA HIS A 443 -23.24 12.54 16.94
C HIS A 443 -23.33 12.94 15.47
N GLY A 444 -24.47 12.61 14.84
CA GLY A 444 -24.76 12.95 13.45
C GLY A 444 -23.95 12.13 12.45
N ASN A 445 -24.15 12.39 11.17
CA ASN A 445 -23.56 11.59 10.10
C ASN A 445 -22.17 12.04 9.73
N ASN A 446 -21.24 11.11 9.62
CA ASN A 446 -19.96 11.30 8.97
C ASN A 446 -20.10 10.99 7.47
N ALA A 447 -19.91 11.98 6.62
CA ALA A 447 -20.09 11.85 5.17
C ALA A 447 -18.84 11.36 4.43
N ALA A 448 -17.73 11.16 5.14
CA ALA A 448 -16.48 10.66 4.56
C ALA A 448 -16.55 9.14 4.30
N ASP A 449 -15.78 8.70 3.32
CA ASP A 449 -15.42 7.28 3.18
C ASP A 449 -14.27 6.95 4.13
N ILE A 450 -14.20 5.71 4.59
CA ILE A 450 -13.09 5.25 5.44
C ILE A 450 -12.43 4.03 4.80
N ASN A 451 -11.13 4.15 4.53
CA ASN A 451 -10.31 3.03 4.08
C ASN A 451 -9.43 2.56 5.24
N VAL A 452 -9.47 1.28 5.53
CA VAL A 452 -8.74 0.70 6.65
C VAL A 452 -7.77 -0.38 6.18
N GLY A 453 -6.53 -0.30 6.67
CA GLY A 453 -5.45 -1.27 6.48
C GLY A 453 -4.67 -1.48 7.78
N GLY A 454 -3.64 -2.33 7.72
CA GLY A 454 -2.84 -2.67 8.89
C GLY A 454 -3.53 -3.63 9.84
N GLY A 455 -3.02 -3.79 11.06
CA GLY A 455 -3.43 -4.85 11.99
C GLY A 455 -4.42 -4.48 13.07
N GLY A 456 -4.79 -3.21 13.24
CA GLY A 456 -5.72 -2.76 14.27
C GLY A 456 -7.15 -2.64 13.75
N ASN A 457 -8.09 -2.39 14.67
CA ASN A 457 -9.49 -2.32 14.33
C ASN A 457 -9.93 -0.92 13.92
N LEU A 458 -10.96 -0.87 13.07
CA LEU A 458 -11.84 0.29 12.92
C LEU A 458 -13.12 -0.02 13.68
N ILE A 459 -13.46 0.81 14.67
CA ILE A 459 -14.68 0.65 15.47
C ILE A 459 -15.65 1.77 15.10
N LEU A 460 -16.83 1.39 14.65
CA LEU A 460 -17.87 2.32 14.22
C LEU A 460 -18.92 2.42 15.34
N ASP A 461 -18.90 3.57 16.04
CA ASP A 461 -19.66 3.80 17.28
C ASP A 461 -20.30 5.20 17.28
N ARG A 462 -21.07 5.50 16.24
CA ARG A 462 -21.64 6.84 16.08
C ARG A 462 -23.15 6.84 16.24
N ASP A 463 -23.67 7.89 16.88
CA ASP A 463 -25.11 8.20 16.84
C ASP A 463 -25.42 8.83 15.47
N GLY A 464 -25.76 7.98 14.51
CA GLY A 464 -25.84 8.27 13.07
C GLY A 464 -24.87 7.37 12.28
N TYR A 465 -24.61 7.70 11.03
CA TYR A 465 -23.64 6.94 10.22
C TYR A 465 -22.20 7.34 10.59
N ALA A 466 -21.37 6.36 10.87
CA ALA A 466 -19.94 6.56 11.12
C ALA A 466 -19.12 6.73 9.83
N ALA A 467 -19.64 6.24 8.71
CA ALA A 467 -19.04 6.40 7.38
C ALA A 467 -20.09 6.34 6.28
N ARG A 468 -19.77 6.91 5.11
CA ARG A 468 -20.52 6.66 3.89
C ARG A 468 -20.22 5.25 3.38
N ASN A 469 -18.98 4.97 3.01
CA ASN A 469 -18.50 3.64 2.63
C ASN A 469 -17.32 3.26 3.51
N VAL A 470 -17.12 1.96 3.71
CA VAL A 470 -15.93 1.44 4.39
C VAL A 470 -15.21 0.45 3.48
N LYS A 471 -13.94 0.71 3.17
CA LYS A 471 -13.09 -0.17 2.40
C LYS A 471 -12.06 -0.85 3.31
N LEU A 472 -12.04 -2.17 3.27
CA LEU A 472 -11.10 -3.02 4.01
C LEU A 472 -9.96 -3.46 3.08
N ASN A 473 -8.72 -3.18 3.46
CA ASN A 473 -7.53 -3.55 2.71
C ASN A 473 -6.58 -4.37 3.58
N GLY A 474 -6.34 -5.61 3.20
CA GLY A 474 -5.45 -6.53 3.91
C GLY A 474 -6.16 -7.48 4.88
N GLY A 475 -5.85 -8.77 4.76
CA GLY A 475 -6.55 -9.86 5.44
C GLY A 475 -6.56 -9.84 6.99
N GLY A 476 -5.73 -8.99 7.61
CA GLY A 476 -5.69 -8.81 9.07
C GLY A 476 -6.58 -7.69 9.60
N VAL A 477 -7.31 -6.99 8.73
CA VAL A 477 -8.15 -5.85 9.09
C VAL A 477 -9.50 -6.30 9.62
N MET A 478 -9.93 -5.69 10.74
CA MET A 478 -11.27 -5.87 11.28
C MET A 478 -12.00 -4.53 11.40
N VAL A 479 -13.22 -4.49 10.90
CA VAL A 479 -14.18 -3.40 11.13
C VAL A 479 -15.25 -3.91 12.07
N ARG A 480 -15.38 -3.30 13.24
CA ARG A 480 -16.37 -3.68 14.26
C ARG A 480 -17.49 -2.67 14.33
N LEU A 481 -18.72 -3.16 14.33
CA LEU A 481 -19.90 -2.35 14.58
C LEU A 481 -20.14 -2.25 16.10
N ALA A 482 -20.23 -1.03 16.63
CA ALA A 482 -20.64 -0.77 18.00
C ALA A 482 -22.06 -0.18 18.07
N GLY A 483 -22.74 -0.07 16.94
CA GLY A 483 -24.13 0.36 16.77
C GLY A 483 -24.73 -0.20 15.49
N GLU A 484 -26.04 -0.06 15.34
CA GLU A 484 -26.74 -0.40 14.10
C GLU A 484 -26.57 0.71 13.06
N ASN A 485 -26.67 0.36 11.76
CA ASN A 485 -26.66 1.33 10.64
C ASN A 485 -25.46 2.28 10.64
N GLN A 486 -24.28 1.78 10.94
CA GLN A 486 -23.07 2.59 11.02
C GLN A 486 -22.52 3.02 9.64
N VAL A 487 -22.93 2.39 8.55
CA VAL A 487 -22.49 2.67 7.18
C VAL A 487 -23.70 2.96 6.31
N SER A 488 -23.71 4.11 5.62
CA SER A 488 -24.86 4.51 4.77
C SER A 488 -24.81 3.96 3.36
N GLY A 489 -23.65 3.55 2.89
CA GLY A 489 -23.42 2.94 1.57
C GLY A 489 -23.04 1.46 1.71
N GLU A 490 -21.82 1.10 1.33
CA GLU A 490 -21.40 -0.28 1.24
C GLU A 490 -20.09 -0.58 1.99
N PHE A 491 -19.88 -1.87 2.27
CA PHE A 491 -18.57 -2.41 2.61
C PHE A 491 -17.89 -2.90 1.35
N ILE A 492 -16.66 -2.42 1.12
CA ILE A 492 -15.83 -2.74 -0.03
C ILE A 492 -14.63 -3.54 0.48
N PHE A 493 -14.56 -4.80 0.13
CA PHE A 493 -13.41 -5.64 0.47
C PHE A 493 -12.36 -5.55 -0.64
N GLY A 494 -11.25 -4.89 -0.32
CA GLY A 494 -10.10 -4.75 -1.19
C GLY A 494 -9.23 -6.00 -1.23
N HIS A 495 -7.96 -5.80 -1.60
CA HIS A 495 -6.98 -6.87 -1.66
C HIS A 495 -6.82 -7.59 -0.32
N ARG A 496 -6.83 -8.92 -0.33
CA ARG A 496 -6.82 -9.83 0.83
C ARG A 496 -8.04 -9.72 1.74
N GLY A 497 -9.05 -8.95 1.36
CA GLY A 497 -10.29 -8.83 2.10
C GLY A 497 -10.15 -8.18 3.47
N GLY A 498 -10.76 -8.79 4.45
CA GLY A 498 -10.85 -8.34 5.84
C GLY A 498 -12.13 -8.84 6.48
N VAL A 499 -12.37 -8.47 7.73
CA VAL A 499 -13.52 -8.94 8.50
C VAL A 499 -14.40 -7.77 8.92
N VAL A 500 -15.70 -7.87 8.65
CA VAL A 500 -16.72 -7.03 9.28
C VAL A 500 -17.32 -7.81 10.44
N ASP A 501 -16.95 -7.44 11.67
CA ASP A 501 -17.51 -7.99 12.91
C ASP A 501 -18.78 -7.22 13.28
N MET A 502 -19.92 -7.84 13.13
CA MET A 502 -21.22 -7.27 13.46
C MET A 502 -21.41 -7.05 14.96
N TYR A 503 -20.65 -7.75 15.78
CA TYR A 503 -20.51 -7.58 17.21
C TYR A 503 -21.83 -7.38 17.99
N GLY A 504 -22.86 -8.14 17.66
CA GLY A 504 -24.17 -8.09 18.31
C GLY A 504 -25.16 -7.12 17.67
N HIS A 505 -24.85 -6.51 16.52
CA HIS A 505 -25.69 -5.58 15.77
C HIS A 505 -26.11 -6.19 14.44
N ASN A 506 -27.35 -5.95 14.03
CA ASN A 506 -27.83 -6.40 12.73
C ASN A 506 -27.26 -5.53 11.61
N LEU A 507 -27.12 -6.12 10.42
CA LEU A 507 -26.63 -5.43 9.24
C LEU A 507 -27.47 -5.78 8.01
N THR A 508 -27.89 -4.74 7.28
CA THR A 508 -28.61 -4.90 6.01
C THR A 508 -27.82 -4.22 4.91
N LEU A 509 -27.51 -4.95 3.83
CA LEU A 509 -26.79 -4.45 2.67
C LEU A 509 -27.52 -4.78 1.38
N ASN A 510 -27.44 -3.88 0.40
CA ASN A 510 -27.95 -4.09 -0.95
C ASN A 510 -26.85 -4.36 -1.98
N ALA A 511 -25.60 -4.17 -1.61
CA ALA A 511 -24.41 -4.45 -2.41
C ALA A 511 -23.25 -4.91 -1.53
N ILE A 512 -22.41 -5.79 -2.05
CA ILE A 512 -21.15 -6.22 -1.46
C ILE A 512 -20.11 -6.20 -2.57
N THR A 513 -19.17 -5.29 -2.47
CA THR A 513 -18.03 -5.25 -3.39
C THR A 513 -16.85 -6.00 -2.77
N HIS A 514 -16.31 -6.98 -3.48
CA HIS A 514 -15.19 -7.78 -3.01
C HIS A 514 -14.23 -8.14 -4.15
N LEU A 515 -12.95 -8.27 -3.83
CA LEU A 515 -11.90 -8.55 -4.81
C LEU A 515 -11.35 -9.97 -4.72
N ASP A 516 -11.48 -10.62 -3.57
CA ASP A 516 -11.03 -12.01 -3.38
C ASP A 516 -11.83 -12.72 -2.28
N SER A 517 -11.45 -13.96 -2.00
CA SER A 517 -12.11 -14.81 -0.99
C SER A 517 -11.81 -14.43 0.46
N GLY A 518 -10.93 -13.45 0.69
CA GLY A 518 -10.59 -12.97 2.04
C GLY A 518 -11.65 -12.07 2.69
N ALA A 519 -12.72 -11.72 1.97
CA ALA A 519 -13.86 -10.98 2.51
C ALA A 519 -14.65 -11.83 3.51
N CYS A 520 -15.00 -11.25 4.67
CA CYS A 520 -15.76 -12.00 5.67
C CYS A 520 -16.72 -11.10 6.45
N PHE A 521 -17.95 -11.59 6.68
CA PHE A 521 -18.87 -11.05 7.66
C PHE A 521 -18.95 -12.02 8.85
N GLY A 522 -18.90 -11.47 10.08
CA GLY A 522 -18.91 -12.28 11.27
C GLY A 522 -19.66 -11.67 12.44
N ASN A 523 -19.94 -12.52 13.46
CA ASN A 523 -20.40 -12.08 14.78
C ASN A 523 -19.53 -12.73 15.86
N PHE A 524 -18.61 -11.96 16.41
CA PHE A 524 -17.67 -12.47 17.41
C PHE A 524 -18.02 -12.06 18.84
N ARG A 525 -19.20 -11.45 19.06
CA ARG A 525 -19.69 -11.15 20.40
C ARG A 525 -20.37 -12.35 21.00
N ALA A 526 -19.84 -12.85 22.12
CA ALA A 526 -20.40 -13.98 22.83
C ALA A 526 -21.84 -13.71 23.31
N ASN A 527 -22.67 -14.77 23.36
CA ASN A 527 -24.06 -14.74 23.85
C ASN A 527 -24.97 -13.76 23.10
N THR A 528 -24.70 -13.52 21.81
CA THR A 528 -25.54 -12.68 20.95
C THR A 528 -25.89 -13.40 19.66
N ALA A 529 -27.09 -13.10 19.15
CA ALA A 529 -27.52 -13.51 17.83
C ALA A 529 -27.76 -12.27 16.98
N VAL A 530 -27.24 -12.26 15.75
CA VAL A 530 -27.40 -11.17 14.79
C VAL A 530 -27.90 -11.66 13.46
N THR A 531 -28.50 -10.77 12.71
CA THR A 531 -28.97 -11.06 11.36
C THR A 531 -28.23 -10.20 10.35
N PHE A 532 -27.58 -10.85 9.40
CA PHE A 532 -27.11 -10.23 8.16
C PHE A 532 -28.19 -10.38 7.09
N THR A 533 -28.69 -9.27 6.57
CA THR A 533 -29.69 -9.28 5.51
C THR A 533 -29.10 -8.73 4.22
N PHE A 534 -29.14 -9.54 3.15
CA PHE A 534 -28.73 -9.11 1.82
C PHE A 534 -29.95 -8.90 0.93
N THR A 535 -30.07 -7.69 0.39
CA THR A 535 -31.21 -7.28 -0.44
C THR A 535 -30.84 -7.02 -1.91
N GLY A 536 -29.62 -7.38 -2.32
CA GLY A 536 -29.13 -7.18 -3.70
C GLY A 536 -29.96 -7.91 -4.74
N HIS A 537 -30.21 -7.25 -5.87
CA HIS A 537 -31.01 -7.74 -6.99
C HIS A 537 -30.15 -8.27 -8.13
N GLY A 538 -30.75 -9.08 -9.01
CA GLY A 538 -30.08 -9.68 -10.16
C GLY A 538 -29.10 -10.77 -9.77
N ALA A 539 -28.12 -11.03 -10.63
CA ALA A 539 -27.05 -11.97 -10.32
C ALA A 539 -25.99 -11.28 -9.46
N GLN A 540 -25.75 -11.81 -8.28
CA GLN A 540 -24.76 -11.31 -7.34
C GLN A 540 -23.80 -12.45 -6.98
N ASP A 541 -22.51 -12.19 -7.04
CA ASP A 541 -21.49 -13.17 -6.66
C ASP A 541 -20.83 -12.72 -5.33
N TYR A 542 -20.57 -13.67 -4.44
CA TYR A 542 -19.82 -13.43 -3.22
C TYR A 542 -18.81 -14.56 -2.99
N LEU A 543 -17.53 -14.24 -3.12
CA LEU A 543 -16.41 -15.15 -2.93
C LEU A 543 -15.99 -15.28 -1.47
N GLY A 544 -16.46 -14.35 -0.63
CA GLY A 544 -16.09 -14.25 0.77
C GLY A 544 -16.88 -15.21 1.68
N GLY A 545 -16.60 -15.12 2.97
CA GLY A 545 -17.14 -16.03 3.97
C GLY A 545 -18.13 -15.40 4.92
N PHE A 546 -18.84 -16.29 5.63
CA PHE A 546 -19.65 -15.97 6.80
C PHE A 546 -19.17 -16.81 7.98
N MET A 547 -18.93 -16.18 9.14
CA MET A 547 -18.46 -16.89 10.34
C MET A 547 -19.06 -16.30 11.61
N ASP A 548 -19.12 -17.12 12.62
CA ASP A 548 -19.42 -16.68 13.98
C ASP A 548 -18.42 -17.26 14.98
N GLY A 549 -18.62 -17.02 16.25
CA GLY A 549 -17.65 -17.38 17.28
C GLY A 549 -17.24 -18.85 17.37
N GLY A 550 -17.85 -19.72 16.60
CA GLY A 550 -17.56 -21.16 16.60
C GLY A 550 -17.75 -21.82 17.95
N ALA A 551 -17.19 -23.01 18.12
CA ALA A 551 -17.36 -23.85 19.32
C ALA A 551 -16.85 -23.23 20.65
N LEU A 552 -16.16 -22.10 20.62
CA LEU A 552 -15.59 -21.43 21.78
C LEU A 552 -16.30 -20.11 22.13
N LYS A 553 -17.28 -19.67 21.34
CA LYS A 553 -17.97 -18.38 21.53
C LYS A 553 -19.43 -18.53 21.10
N ASP A 554 -20.34 -18.12 21.94
CA ASP A 554 -21.79 -18.32 21.79
C ASP A 554 -22.47 -17.30 20.86
N GLY A 555 -21.72 -16.57 20.03
CA GLY A 555 -22.27 -15.67 19.02
C GLY A 555 -22.86 -16.47 17.86
N GLN A 556 -24.01 -16.03 17.36
CA GLN A 556 -24.68 -16.63 16.20
C GLN A 556 -24.87 -15.60 15.09
N LEU A 557 -24.65 -16.01 13.85
CA LEU A 557 -24.89 -15.21 12.66
C LEU A 557 -25.97 -15.87 11.80
N HIS A 558 -27.14 -15.24 11.76
CA HIS A 558 -28.21 -15.61 10.84
C HIS A 558 -28.04 -14.84 9.53
N VAL A 559 -28.30 -15.51 8.41
CA VAL A 559 -28.20 -14.90 7.07
C VAL A 559 -29.57 -14.93 6.40
N VAL A 560 -30.02 -13.78 5.92
CA VAL A 560 -31.28 -13.62 5.20
C VAL A 560 -31.00 -13.07 3.82
N TYR A 561 -31.48 -13.76 2.80
CA TYR A 561 -31.52 -13.22 1.44
C TYR A 561 -32.94 -12.76 1.11
N ALA A 562 -33.09 -11.46 0.88
CA ALA A 562 -34.37 -10.80 0.66
C ALA A 562 -34.31 -9.77 -0.49
N PRO A 563 -34.14 -10.23 -1.75
CA PRO A 563 -33.90 -9.33 -2.90
C PRO A 563 -35.14 -8.51 -3.33
N GLY A 564 -36.21 -8.51 -2.58
CA GLY A 564 -37.43 -7.83 -2.96
C GLY A 564 -38.20 -8.53 -4.09
N THR A 565 -39.04 -7.77 -4.84
CA THR A 565 -40.00 -8.34 -5.81
C THR A 565 -39.45 -8.56 -7.22
N GLY A 566 -38.12 -8.54 -7.42
CA GLY A 566 -37.49 -8.79 -8.72
C GLY A 566 -37.45 -10.29 -9.08
N GLU A 567 -38.05 -10.69 -10.21
CA GLU A 567 -37.88 -12.04 -10.74
C GLU A 567 -36.41 -12.26 -11.17
N GLY A 568 -35.88 -13.46 -10.91
CA GLY A 568 -34.57 -13.92 -11.40
C GLY A 568 -33.36 -13.45 -10.58
N SER A 569 -33.56 -12.99 -9.34
CA SER A 569 -32.44 -12.64 -8.45
C SER A 569 -31.73 -13.92 -7.96
N VAL A 570 -30.40 -13.96 -8.11
CA VAL A 570 -29.56 -15.10 -7.71
C VAL A 570 -28.36 -14.59 -6.91
N TRP A 571 -28.12 -15.18 -5.76
CA TRP A 571 -26.94 -14.93 -4.97
C TRP A 571 -26.02 -16.16 -5.01
N ASN A 572 -24.90 -16.04 -5.70
CA ASN A 572 -23.90 -17.10 -5.83
C ASN A 572 -22.87 -16.97 -4.71
N LEU A 573 -22.76 -17.98 -3.88
CA LEU A 573 -21.79 -18.07 -2.78
C LEU A 573 -20.73 -19.11 -3.11
N SER A 574 -19.47 -18.72 -3.12
CA SER A 574 -18.35 -19.64 -3.38
C SER A 574 -17.25 -19.60 -2.29
N GLY A 575 -17.48 -18.84 -1.23
CA GLY A 575 -16.57 -18.74 -0.10
C GLY A 575 -16.87 -19.72 1.04
N HIS A 576 -16.20 -19.48 2.18
CA HIS A 576 -16.32 -20.34 3.36
C HIS A 576 -17.51 -19.94 4.24
N ILE A 577 -18.37 -20.91 4.54
CA ILE A 577 -19.56 -20.72 5.39
C ILE A 577 -19.36 -21.49 6.69
N PHE A 578 -19.06 -20.78 7.77
CA PHE A 578 -18.80 -21.33 9.10
C PHE A 578 -19.70 -20.73 10.18
N ASN A 579 -20.84 -20.15 9.81
CA ASN A 579 -21.80 -19.62 10.78
C ASN A 579 -22.71 -20.72 11.33
N THR A 580 -23.04 -20.62 12.60
CA THR A 580 -23.92 -21.58 13.32
C THR A 580 -25.40 -21.15 13.31
N GLY A 581 -25.70 -19.96 12.82
CA GLY A 581 -27.06 -19.45 12.68
C GLY A 581 -27.80 -20.02 11.47
N THR A 582 -29.05 -19.61 11.29
CA THR A 582 -29.92 -20.08 10.23
C THR A 582 -29.70 -19.28 8.93
N TRP A 583 -29.98 -19.94 7.80
CA TRP A 583 -30.11 -19.31 6.50
C TRP A 583 -31.59 -19.25 6.08
N THR A 584 -32.04 -18.08 5.65
CA THR A 584 -33.42 -17.83 5.21
C THR A 584 -33.44 -17.16 3.85
N VAL A 585 -34.14 -17.76 2.88
CA VAL A 585 -34.34 -17.18 1.54
C VAL A 585 -35.79 -16.72 1.44
N GLN A 586 -35.98 -15.41 1.41
CA GLN A 586 -37.33 -14.79 1.31
C GLN A 586 -37.75 -14.51 -0.13
N GLY A 587 -36.82 -14.61 -1.09
CA GLY A 587 -37.07 -14.46 -2.52
C GLY A 587 -35.83 -14.78 -3.33
N GLY A 588 -35.95 -14.98 -4.63
CA GLY A 588 -34.83 -15.37 -5.48
C GLY A 588 -34.25 -16.74 -5.20
N GLU A 589 -33.01 -16.93 -5.55
CA GLU A 589 -32.26 -18.19 -5.40
C GLU A 589 -30.91 -17.94 -4.74
N VAL A 590 -30.47 -18.83 -3.85
CA VAL A 590 -29.11 -18.86 -3.34
C VAL A 590 -28.40 -20.10 -3.86
N LYS A 591 -27.29 -19.93 -4.57
CA LYS A 591 -26.44 -21.00 -5.06
C LYS A 591 -25.16 -21.08 -4.25
N VAL A 592 -24.88 -22.22 -3.68
CA VAL A 592 -23.65 -22.47 -2.93
C VAL A 592 -22.76 -23.38 -3.78
N ALA A 593 -21.65 -22.84 -4.24
CA ALA A 593 -20.65 -23.53 -5.06
C ALA A 593 -19.32 -23.56 -4.33
N GLY A 594 -19.23 -24.20 -3.18
CA GLY A 594 -17.99 -24.29 -2.41
C GLY A 594 -17.96 -25.53 -1.55
N VAL A 595 -16.78 -26.08 -1.32
CA VAL A 595 -16.57 -27.40 -0.72
C VAL A 595 -16.64 -27.40 0.81
N HIS A 596 -16.92 -26.28 1.45
CA HIS A 596 -16.89 -26.16 2.90
C HIS A 596 -18.12 -25.40 3.45
N ALA A 597 -19.32 -25.92 3.15
CA ALA A 597 -20.45 -25.69 4.03
C ALA A 597 -20.39 -26.80 5.10
N LEU A 598 -20.13 -26.43 6.34
CA LEU A 598 -20.23 -27.34 7.47
C LEU A 598 -21.66 -27.36 7.98
#